data_d054d0627c4d8305f2ce4b28a4c8560d
#
_entry.id   d054d0627c4d8305f2ce4b28a4c8560d
#
_cell.length_a   1.000
_cell.length_b   1.000
_cell.length_c   1.000
_cell.angle_alpha   90.00
_cell.angle_beta   90.00
_cell.angle_gamma   90.00
#
_symmetry.space_group_name_H-M   'P 1'
#
loop_
_entity.id
_entity.type
_entity.pdbx_description
1 polymer ?
#
loop_
_entity_poly.entity_id
_entity_poly.type
_entity_poly.pdbx_seq_one_letter_code
_entity_poly.pdbx_strand_id
1 'polypeptide(L)'
;TKQLERKYYGEEPIFIYDPEDSRNRPVPGTDKNLKLFWSVYPEHIRALFTRAFSKDALLNPNRRPIEKDWLNVFMQFKAEIVSCPHCGKETFVTGIGTNKCIECNQVLKVQNGIQFNSMTLPLYRGVKIMLWHADSAFDDLNTQIANVVANPMNPEMLGLQNVSNLTWNAILPDGTRKTLAPGKVAPIKTGITLNCTSNPDDKGEIV
;
A
#
# COMPACT_ATOMS: atom_id res chain seq x y z
N THR A 1 -22.31 -28.04 17.96
CA THR A 1 -21.31 -27.87 18.96
C THR A 1 -20.04 -28.54 18.51
N LYS A 2 -19.32 -29.38 19.26
CA LYS A 2 -17.99 -29.95 18.82
C LYS A 2 -18.03 -30.63 17.45
N GLN A 3 -19.13 -31.25 17.06
CA GLN A 3 -19.27 -31.92 15.76
C GLN A 3 -19.41 -30.89 14.62
N LEU A 4 -20.11 -29.77 14.85
CA LEU A 4 -20.22 -28.65 13.90
C LEU A 4 -18.88 -27.89 13.80
N GLU A 5 -18.21 -27.67 14.91
CA GLU A 5 -16.88 -27.06 14.91
C GLU A 5 -15.87 -27.91 14.12
N ARG A 6 -15.83 -29.22 14.35
CA ARG A 6 -14.99 -30.13 13.59
C ARG A 6 -15.30 -30.10 12.09
N LYS A 7 -16.58 -30.05 11.73
CA LYS A 7 -17.01 -29.97 10.34
C LYS A 7 -16.56 -28.67 9.69
N TYR A 8 -16.91 -27.51 10.28
CA TYR A 8 -16.70 -26.20 9.65
C TYR A 8 -15.29 -25.60 9.80
N TYR A 9 -14.52 -26.05 10.79
CA TYR A 9 -13.13 -25.60 10.95
C TYR A 9 -12.08 -26.65 10.53
N GLY A 10 -12.47 -27.90 10.31
CA GLY A 10 -11.56 -28.97 9.96
C GLY A 10 -11.88 -29.70 8.65
N GLU A 11 -13.09 -30.23 8.52
CA GLU A 11 -13.43 -31.14 7.41
C GLU A 11 -13.92 -30.41 6.17
N GLU A 12 -14.73 -29.35 6.35
CA GLU A 12 -15.30 -28.54 5.28
C GLU A 12 -15.19 -27.05 5.59
N PRO A 13 -13.96 -26.52 5.75
CA PRO A 13 -13.79 -25.10 6.05
C PRO A 13 -14.25 -24.23 4.89
N ILE A 14 -15.04 -23.20 5.19
CA ILE A 14 -15.54 -22.24 4.22
C ILE A 14 -15.15 -20.85 4.71
N PHE A 15 -14.43 -20.11 3.87
CA PHE A 15 -14.08 -18.74 4.17
C PHE A 15 -15.33 -17.86 4.22
N ILE A 16 -15.47 -17.06 5.28
CA ILE A 16 -16.68 -16.24 5.51
C ILE A 16 -16.93 -15.20 4.41
N TYR A 17 -15.90 -14.83 3.64
CA TYR A 17 -15.96 -13.91 2.51
C TYR A 17 -15.65 -14.59 1.18
N ASP A 18 -15.80 -15.91 1.10
CA ASP A 18 -15.60 -16.65 -0.13
C ASP A 18 -16.54 -16.11 -1.23
N PRO A 19 -16.05 -15.66 -2.40
CA PRO A 19 -16.90 -15.12 -3.44
C PRO A 19 -17.82 -16.15 -4.08
N GLU A 20 -17.43 -17.43 -4.07
CA GLU A 20 -18.12 -18.54 -4.76
C GLU A 20 -19.03 -19.33 -3.82
N ASP A 21 -18.69 -19.43 -2.53
CA ASP A 21 -19.47 -20.22 -1.56
C ASP A 21 -20.13 -19.32 -0.50
N SER A 22 -21.45 -19.22 -0.57
CA SER A 22 -22.24 -18.37 0.32
C SER A 22 -22.78 -19.08 1.57
N ARG A 23 -22.44 -20.34 1.81
CA ARG A 23 -22.95 -21.12 2.96
C ARG A 23 -22.43 -20.58 4.31
N ASN A 24 -21.28 -19.92 4.31
CA ASN A 24 -20.74 -19.24 5.48
C ASN A 24 -20.63 -17.73 5.20
N ARG A 25 -21.61 -16.97 5.65
CA ARG A 25 -21.65 -15.52 5.46
C ARG A 25 -21.88 -14.81 6.79
N PRO A 26 -21.40 -13.55 6.95
CA PRO A 26 -21.74 -12.75 8.12
C PRO A 26 -23.24 -12.59 8.27
N VAL A 27 -23.75 -12.96 9.44
CA VAL A 27 -25.20 -12.92 9.74
C VAL A 27 -25.63 -11.45 9.92
N PRO A 28 -26.64 -10.97 9.16
CA PRO A 28 -27.18 -9.63 9.35
C PRO A 28 -27.66 -9.39 10.78
N GLY A 29 -27.23 -8.28 11.38
CA GLY A 29 -27.61 -7.94 12.75
C GLY A 29 -26.67 -8.48 13.83
N THR A 30 -26.05 -9.64 13.64
CA THR A 30 -25.12 -10.26 14.59
C THR A 30 -23.66 -9.89 14.25
N ASP A 31 -23.27 -10.07 13.00
CA ASP A 31 -21.89 -9.90 12.55
C ASP A 31 -21.64 -8.53 11.89
N LYS A 32 -22.11 -7.46 12.53
CA LYS A 32 -22.02 -6.09 12.02
C LYS A 32 -20.59 -5.69 11.68
N ASN A 33 -19.65 -5.98 12.57
CA ASN A 33 -18.24 -5.62 12.40
C ASN A 33 -17.58 -6.36 11.22
N LEU A 34 -17.84 -7.65 11.08
CA LEU A 34 -17.31 -8.43 9.96
C LEU A 34 -17.76 -7.85 8.61
N LYS A 35 -19.05 -7.49 8.52
CA LYS A 35 -19.62 -6.91 7.30
C LYS A 35 -19.10 -5.52 7.00
N LEU A 36 -18.91 -4.68 8.03
CA LEU A 36 -18.43 -3.32 7.91
C LEU A 36 -16.93 -3.28 7.56
N PHE A 37 -16.11 -3.96 8.34
CA PHE A 37 -14.66 -3.83 8.20
C PHE A 37 -14.08 -4.53 6.97
N TRP A 38 -14.67 -5.63 6.50
CA TRP A 38 -14.17 -6.28 5.30
C TRP A 38 -14.14 -5.37 4.07
N SER A 39 -15.21 -4.60 3.87
CA SER A 39 -15.31 -3.66 2.75
C SER A 39 -14.40 -2.44 2.86
N VAL A 40 -13.92 -2.14 4.06
CA VAL A 40 -13.02 -1.01 4.34
C VAL A 40 -11.58 -1.30 3.89
N TYR A 41 -11.14 -2.57 3.99
CA TYR A 41 -9.79 -2.92 3.61
C TYR A 41 -9.55 -2.78 2.10
N PRO A 42 -8.33 -2.35 1.68
CA PRO A 42 -7.92 -2.29 0.28
C PRO A 42 -8.11 -3.64 -0.44
N GLU A 43 -8.34 -3.56 -1.75
CA GLU A 43 -8.61 -4.76 -2.58
C GLU A 43 -7.47 -5.78 -2.51
N HIS A 44 -6.20 -5.34 -2.54
CA HIS A 44 -5.06 -6.27 -2.49
C HIS A 44 -4.98 -7.05 -1.17
N ILE A 45 -5.40 -6.46 -0.04
CA ILE A 45 -5.54 -7.18 1.25
C ILE A 45 -6.65 -8.23 1.13
N ARG A 46 -7.83 -7.83 0.65
CA ARG A 46 -8.97 -8.74 0.51
C ARG A 46 -8.66 -9.88 -0.45
N ALA A 47 -8.01 -9.58 -1.57
CA ALA A 47 -7.61 -10.57 -2.56
C ALA A 47 -6.62 -11.60 -1.99
N LEU A 48 -5.63 -11.15 -1.19
CA LEU A 48 -4.68 -12.04 -0.54
C LEU A 48 -5.38 -13.02 0.43
N PHE A 49 -6.26 -12.49 1.29
CA PHE A 49 -7.04 -13.32 2.21
C PHE A 49 -7.98 -14.28 1.46
N THR A 50 -8.68 -13.79 0.43
CA THR A 50 -9.55 -14.64 -0.40
C THR A 50 -8.76 -15.76 -1.07
N ARG A 51 -7.58 -15.46 -1.62
CA ARG A 51 -6.68 -16.49 -2.19
C ARG A 51 -6.22 -17.49 -1.12
N ALA A 52 -5.81 -17.02 0.05
CA ALA A 52 -5.28 -17.86 1.11
C ALA A 52 -6.31 -18.85 1.67
N PHE A 53 -7.56 -18.43 1.73
CA PHE A 53 -8.67 -19.19 2.29
C PHE A 53 -9.67 -19.70 1.24
N SER A 54 -9.30 -19.63 -0.05
CA SER A 54 -10.11 -20.26 -1.11
C SER A 54 -10.19 -21.77 -0.91
N LYS A 55 -11.23 -22.38 -1.43
CA LYS A 55 -11.39 -23.84 -1.38
C LYS A 55 -10.17 -24.58 -1.95
N ASP A 56 -9.63 -24.07 -3.07
CA ASP A 56 -8.44 -24.64 -3.70
C ASP A 56 -7.21 -24.57 -2.76
N ALA A 57 -6.96 -23.43 -2.14
CA ALA A 57 -5.85 -23.27 -1.20
C ALA A 57 -6.03 -24.06 0.11
N LEU A 58 -7.26 -24.25 0.57
CA LEU A 58 -7.55 -25.06 1.75
C LEU A 58 -7.29 -26.55 1.50
N LEU A 59 -7.63 -27.04 0.30
CA LEU A 59 -7.43 -28.44 -0.09
C LEU A 59 -6.02 -28.73 -0.61
N ASN A 60 -5.33 -27.73 -1.17
CA ASN A 60 -4.02 -27.87 -1.78
C ASN A 60 -3.02 -26.87 -1.18
N PRO A 61 -2.12 -27.31 -0.28
CA PRO A 61 -1.13 -26.42 0.34
C PRO A 61 -0.26 -25.63 -0.65
N ASN A 62 0.01 -26.18 -1.84
CA ASN A 62 0.83 -25.54 -2.86
C ASN A 62 0.14 -24.33 -3.54
N ARG A 63 -1.15 -24.14 -3.30
CA ARG A 63 -1.94 -22.99 -3.79
C ARG A 63 -2.00 -21.84 -2.81
N ARG A 64 -1.55 -22.04 -1.58
CA ARG A 64 -1.52 -21.00 -0.55
C ARG A 64 -0.51 -19.91 -0.89
N PRO A 65 -0.81 -18.65 -0.54
CA PRO A 65 0.22 -17.61 -0.57
C PRO A 65 1.43 -18.01 0.27
N ILE A 66 2.61 -17.80 -0.25
CA ILE A 66 3.86 -17.99 0.48
C ILE A 66 4.16 -16.76 1.36
N GLU A 67 5.09 -16.88 2.30
CA GLU A 67 5.47 -15.81 3.22
C GLU A 67 5.79 -14.50 2.51
N LYS A 68 6.48 -14.55 1.38
CA LYS A 68 6.82 -13.38 0.56
C LYS A 68 5.57 -12.67 0.00
N ASP A 69 4.52 -13.40 -0.36
CA ASP A 69 3.25 -12.79 -0.82
C ASP A 69 2.61 -11.98 0.31
N TRP A 70 2.55 -12.54 1.53
CA TRP A 70 2.06 -11.86 2.72
C TRP A 70 2.88 -10.62 3.04
N LEU A 71 4.20 -10.76 3.05
CA LEU A 71 5.12 -9.67 3.35
C LEU A 71 4.88 -8.50 2.38
N ASN A 72 4.91 -8.76 1.07
CA ASN A 72 4.74 -7.73 0.05
C ASN A 72 3.41 -6.98 0.21
N VAL A 73 2.31 -7.71 0.40
CA VAL A 73 0.97 -7.11 0.51
C VAL A 73 0.84 -6.29 1.80
N PHE A 74 1.34 -6.78 2.94
CA PHE A 74 1.28 -6.02 4.19
C PHE A 74 2.22 -4.80 4.20
N MET A 75 3.35 -4.88 3.53
CA MET A 75 4.25 -3.74 3.39
C MET A 75 3.64 -2.66 2.50
N GLN A 76 3.01 -3.05 1.39
CA GLN A 76 2.23 -2.11 0.57
C GLN A 76 1.11 -1.48 1.41
N PHE A 77 0.33 -2.27 2.12
CA PHE A 77 -0.74 -1.78 3.00
C PHE A 77 -0.24 -0.78 4.04
N LYS A 78 0.90 -1.07 4.68
CA LYS A 78 1.54 -0.15 5.63
C LYS A 78 1.90 1.20 5.00
N ALA A 79 2.35 1.20 3.75
CA ALA A 79 2.70 2.42 3.03
C ALA A 79 1.48 3.26 2.63
N GLU A 80 0.31 2.64 2.48
CA GLU A 80 -0.95 3.30 2.11
C GLU A 80 -1.67 3.96 3.29
N ILE A 81 -1.27 3.68 4.53
CA ILE A 81 -1.88 4.26 5.73
C ILE A 81 -1.42 5.71 5.90
N VAL A 82 -2.38 6.61 5.92
CA VAL A 82 -2.15 8.05 6.12
C VAL A 82 -3.14 8.63 7.13
N SER A 83 -2.81 9.79 7.70
CA SER A 83 -3.77 10.54 8.52
C SER A 83 -4.67 11.40 7.64
N CYS A 84 -5.97 11.30 7.82
CA CYS A 84 -6.93 12.15 7.13
C CYS A 84 -6.76 13.61 7.57
N PRO A 85 -6.59 14.58 6.65
CA PRO A 85 -6.44 15.99 7.00
C PRO A 85 -7.71 16.63 7.57
N HIS A 86 -8.87 16.00 7.39
CA HIS A 86 -10.16 16.53 7.83
C HIS A 86 -10.54 16.07 9.25
N CYS A 87 -10.33 14.78 9.56
CA CYS A 87 -10.74 14.24 10.87
C CYS A 87 -9.57 13.75 11.74
N GLY A 88 -8.33 13.75 11.23
CA GLY A 88 -7.13 13.32 11.93
C GLY A 88 -7.01 11.80 12.15
N LYS A 89 -8.02 11.01 11.71
CA LYS A 89 -8.00 9.55 11.86
C LYS A 89 -7.18 8.90 10.74
N GLU A 90 -6.67 7.70 11.01
CA GLU A 90 -6.01 6.89 10.00
C GLU A 90 -6.99 6.44 8.92
N THR A 91 -6.52 6.41 7.70
CA THR A 91 -7.26 5.97 6.51
C THR A 91 -6.28 5.44 5.47
N PHE A 92 -6.79 5.04 4.30
CA PHE A 92 -5.97 4.48 3.24
C PHE A 92 -6.01 5.34 1.98
N VAL A 93 -4.86 5.46 1.32
CA VAL A 93 -4.73 5.96 -0.05
C VAL A 93 -4.09 4.86 -0.90
N THR A 94 -4.89 4.21 -1.74
CA THR A 94 -4.53 2.96 -2.42
C THR A 94 -4.15 3.16 -3.88
N GLY A 95 -4.23 4.39 -4.39
CA GLY A 95 -3.89 4.68 -5.79
C GLY A 95 -4.08 6.13 -6.16
N ILE A 96 -3.65 6.44 -7.38
CA ILE A 96 -3.85 7.75 -8.01
C ILE A 96 -5.35 7.96 -8.26
N GLY A 97 -5.83 9.19 -8.07
CA GLY A 97 -7.24 9.55 -8.26
C GLY A 97 -7.96 9.85 -6.96
N THR A 98 -9.21 9.43 -6.88
CA THR A 98 -10.10 9.74 -5.75
C THR A 98 -10.11 8.60 -4.73
N ASN A 99 -9.60 8.88 -3.56
CA ASN A 99 -9.74 8.03 -2.38
C ASN A 99 -10.74 8.69 -1.42
N LYS A 100 -11.25 7.95 -0.45
CA LYS A 100 -12.17 8.46 0.57
C LYS A 100 -11.71 8.05 1.95
N CYS A 101 -11.79 8.98 2.90
CA CYS A 101 -11.55 8.65 4.28
C CYS A 101 -12.58 7.65 4.79
N ILE A 102 -12.13 6.58 5.42
CA ILE A 102 -13.00 5.52 5.96
C ILE A 102 -13.86 5.98 7.13
N GLU A 103 -13.45 7.05 7.84
CA GLU A 103 -14.15 7.58 9.00
C GLU A 103 -15.12 8.71 8.64
N CYS A 104 -14.63 9.76 7.95
CA CYS A 104 -15.44 10.95 7.68
C CYS A 104 -15.94 11.04 6.22
N ASN A 105 -15.63 10.07 5.37
CA ASN A 105 -16.01 9.98 3.96
C ASN A 105 -15.56 11.17 3.08
N GLN A 106 -14.68 12.04 3.59
CA GLN A 106 -14.11 13.14 2.81
C GLN A 106 -13.18 12.63 1.71
N VAL A 107 -13.17 13.34 0.60
CA VAL A 107 -12.36 13.00 -0.56
C VAL A 107 -10.89 13.32 -0.28
N LEU A 108 -10.02 12.35 -0.54
CA LEU A 108 -8.58 12.45 -0.50
C LEU A 108 -8.08 12.29 -1.95
N LYS A 109 -7.71 13.40 -2.58
CA LYS A 109 -7.30 13.40 -3.99
C LYS A 109 -5.81 13.16 -4.11
N VAL A 110 -5.42 12.10 -4.80
CA VAL A 110 -4.05 11.75 -5.14
C VAL A 110 -3.81 12.06 -6.60
N GLN A 111 -2.88 12.97 -6.89
CA GLN A 111 -2.62 13.41 -8.27
C GLN A 111 -1.53 12.60 -8.95
N ASN A 112 -0.53 12.16 -8.20
CA ASN A 112 0.64 11.47 -8.71
C ASN A 112 0.95 10.22 -7.89
N GLY A 113 1.67 9.29 -8.50
CA GLY A 113 2.33 8.17 -7.87
C GLY A 113 3.81 8.16 -8.19
N ILE A 114 4.57 7.32 -7.50
CA ILE A 114 5.92 6.92 -7.92
C ILE A 114 5.91 5.44 -8.23
N GLN A 115 6.32 5.11 -9.44
CA GLN A 115 6.40 3.73 -9.92
C GLN A 115 7.83 3.23 -9.79
N PHE A 116 8.03 2.25 -8.95
CA PHE A 116 9.22 1.40 -8.90
C PHE A 116 8.98 0.12 -9.71
N ASN A 117 10.02 -0.71 -9.88
CA ASN A 117 9.95 -1.92 -10.71
C ASN A 117 8.75 -2.85 -10.40
N SER A 118 8.36 -2.96 -9.16
CA SER A 118 7.35 -3.93 -8.71
C SER A 118 6.02 -3.32 -8.27
N MET A 119 5.96 -2.00 -8.05
CA MET A 119 4.76 -1.36 -7.53
C MET A 119 4.68 0.13 -7.81
N THR A 120 3.47 0.67 -7.77
CA THR A 120 3.20 2.12 -7.78
C THR A 120 2.69 2.54 -6.42
N LEU A 121 3.38 3.51 -5.79
CA LEU A 121 2.96 4.10 -4.54
C LEU A 121 2.26 5.44 -4.79
N PRO A 122 1.10 5.68 -4.19
CA PRO A 122 0.44 6.98 -4.27
C PRO A 122 1.26 8.05 -3.53
N LEU A 123 1.48 9.19 -4.16
CA LEU A 123 2.18 10.31 -3.54
C LEU A 123 1.18 11.25 -2.86
N TYR A 124 0.82 10.91 -1.64
CA TYR A 124 -0.06 11.69 -0.79
C TYR A 124 0.66 12.16 0.47
N ARG A 125 0.24 13.29 1.04
CA ARG A 125 0.85 13.84 2.28
C ARG A 125 0.96 12.77 3.36
N GLY A 126 2.16 12.60 3.91
CA GLY A 126 2.45 11.66 4.99
C GLY A 126 2.81 10.24 4.51
N VAL A 127 2.69 9.95 3.22
CA VAL A 127 3.20 8.67 2.67
C VAL A 127 4.70 8.60 2.86
N LYS A 128 5.16 7.46 3.34
CA LYS A 128 6.56 7.14 3.57
C LYS A 128 7.05 6.17 2.53
N ILE A 129 8.15 6.49 1.87
CA ILE A 129 8.82 5.57 0.97
C ILE A 129 9.96 4.91 1.71
N MET A 130 9.92 3.59 1.76
CA MET A 130 10.93 2.76 2.42
C MET A 130 11.93 2.27 1.38
N LEU A 131 13.13 1.88 1.82
CA LEU A 131 14.18 1.41 0.93
C LEU A 131 13.75 0.19 0.10
N TRP A 132 13.04 -0.75 0.69
CA TRP A 132 12.53 -1.95 0.00
C TRP A 132 11.53 -1.66 -1.13
N HIS A 133 10.90 -0.47 -1.18
CA HIS A 133 10.06 -0.08 -2.33
C HIS A 133 10.92 0.16 -3.58
N ALA A 134 12.12 0.72 -3.40
CA ALA A 134 13.03 1.02 -4.49
C ALA A 134 13.96 -0.17 -4.82
N ASP A 135 14.39 -0.91 -3.81
CA ASP A 135 15.28 -2.07 -3.92
C ASP A 135 14.54 -3.33 -3.48
N SER A 136 14.10 -4.14 -4.44
CA SER A 136 13.34 -5.38 -4.19
C SER A 136 14.20 -6.52 -3.60
N ALA A 137 15.53 -6.39 -3.62
CA ALA A 137 16.46 -7.34 -3.02
C ALA A 137 16.77 -7.02 -1.56
N PHE A 138 16.24 -5.92 -1.04
CA PHE A 138 16.58 -5.41 0.27
C PHE A 138 15.72 -6.02 1.38
N ASP A 139 16.37 -6.55 2.40
CA ASP A 139 15.70 -7.23 3.51
C ASP A 139 15.33 -6.30 4.68
N ASP A 140 15.81 -5.04 4.69
CA ASP A 140 15.48 -4.07 5.73
C ASP A 140 14.14 -3.38 5.45
N LEU A 141 13.13 -3.78 6.19
CA LEU A 141 11.77 -3.27 6.09
C LEU A 141 11.54 -1.94 6.84
N ASN A 142 12.54 -1.42 7.52
CA ASN A 142 12.41 -0.26 8.43
C ASN A 142 13.14 0.99 7.94
N THR A 143 14.11 0.87 7.03
CA THR A 143 14.82 2.03 6.52
C THR A 143 13.93 2.87 5.62
N GLN A 144 13.60 4.07 6.09
CA GLN A 144 12.86 5.06 5.33
C GLN A 144 13.81 5.90 4.49
N ILE A 145 13.47 6.11 3.21
CA ILE A 145 14.27 6.93 2.29
C ILE A 145 13.59 8.24 1.92
N ALA A 146 12.27 8.28 1.91
CA ALA A 146 11.54 9.51 1.56
C ALA A 146 10.27 9.72 2.38
N ASN A 147 9.85 11.01 2.44
CA ASN A 147 8.53 11.46 2.89
C ASN A 147 7.86 12.29 1.81
N VAL A 148 6.55 12.14 1.66
CA VAL A 148 5.75 13.12 0.93
C VAL A 148 5.35 14.24 1.88
N VAL A 149 5.86 15.45 1.59
CA VAL A 149 5.67 16.64 2.41
C VAL A 149 4.90 17.72 1.64
N ALA A 150 4.13 18.53 2.37
CA ALA A 150 3.49 19.69 1.78
C ALA A 150 4.44 20.90 1.80
N ASN A 151 4.32 21.75 0.78
CA ASN A 151 5.02 23.04 0.77
C ASN A 151 4.39 23.93 1.86
N PRO A 152 5.21 24.50 2.80
CA PRO A 152 4.70 25.38 3.86
C PRO A 152 3.97 26.62 3.36
N MET A 153 4.35 27.13 2.17
CA MET A 153 3.74 28.33 1.57
C MET A 153 2.49 28.00 0.74
N ASN A 154 2.38 26.78 0.25
CA ASN A 154 1.22 26.30 -0.51
C ASN A 154 0.98 24.81 -0.20
N PRO A 155 0.13 24.48 0.79
CA PRO A 155 -0.11 23.13 1.24
C PRO A 155 -0.66 22.15 0.19
N GLU A 156 -1.22 22.67 -0.91
CA GLU A 156 -1.67 21.85 -2.05
C GLU A 156 -0.49 21.34 -2.90
N MET A 157 0.65 22.00 -2.83
CA MET A 157 1.86 21.55 -3.52
C MET A 157 2.61 20.55 -2.64
N LEU A 158 2.76 19.35 -3.18
CA LEU A 158 3.50 18.28 -2.53
C LEU A 158 4.92 18.17 -3.09
N GLY A 159 5.83 17.71 -2.25
CA GLY A 159 7.21 17.41 -2.61
C GLY A 159 7.68 16.11 -1.97
N LEU A 160 8.69 15.51 -2.56
CA LEU A 160 9.33 14.30 -2.05
C LEU A 160 10.63 14.67 -1.33
N GLN A 161 10.61 14.58 0.00
CA GLN A 161 11.77 14.87 0.83
C GLN A 161 12.70 13.68 0.92
N ASN A 162 13.97 13.88 0.61
CA ASN A 162 15.03 12.89 0.85
C ASN A 162 15.33 12.84 2.36
N VAL A 163 14.96 11.75 3.02
CA VAL A 163 15.29 11.51 4.45
C VAL A 163 16.38 10.47 4.62
N SER A 164 16.94 9.95 3.53
CA SER A 164 18.09 9.05 3.56
C SER A 164 19.40 9.82 3.80
N ASN A 165 20.48 9.08 3.98
CA ASN A 165 21.84 9.63 4.05
C ASN A 165 22.54 9.69 2.67
N LEU A 166 21.86 9.31 1.60
CA LEU A 166 22.39 9.30 0.24
C LEU A 166 21.95 10.54 -0.53
N THR A 167 22.81 11.03 -1.42
CA THR A 167 22.42 12.00 -2.44
C THR A 167 21.73 11.27 -3.58
N TRP A 168 20.50 11.63 -3.89
CA TRP A 168 19.75 11.03 -5.01
C TRP A 168 20.12 11.69 -6.32
N ASN A 169 19.97 10.91 -7.41
CA ASN A 169 20.04 11.42 -8.76
C ASN A 169 18.62 11.56 -9.32
N ALA A 170 18.33 12.71 -9.91
CA ALA A 170 17.07 13.02 -10.56
C ALA A 170 17.30 13.30 -12.04
N ILE A 171 16.43 12.76 -12.90
CA ILE A 171 16.36 13.06 -14.32
C ILE A 171 15.02 13.73 -14.58
N LEU A 172 15.06 14.95 -15.07
CA LEU A 172 13.85 15.70 -15.42
C LEU A 172 13.30 15.28 -16.79
N PRO A 173 12.03 15.58 -17.12
CA PRO A 173 11.44 15.21 -18.42
C PRO A 173 12.20 15.73 -19.66
N ASP A 174 12.93 16.82 -19.49
CA ASP A 174 13.79 17.41 -20.55
C ASP A 174 15.19 16.76 -20.63
N GLY A 175 15.44 15.70 -19.87
CA GLY A 175 16.73 15.02 -19.79
C GLY A 175 17.76 15.68 -18.86
N THR A 176 17.45 16.82 -18.26
CA THR A 176 18.33 17.50 -17.31
C THR A 176 18.56 16.63 -16.07
N ARG A 177 19.83 16.48 -15.69
CA ARG A 177 20.22 15.74 -14.49
C ARG A 177 20.44 16.69 -13.32
N LYS A 178 19.89 16.33 -12.18
CA LYS A 178 20.05 17.04 -10.91
C LYS A 178 20.36 16.08 -9.79
N THR A 179 20.94 16.60 -8.71
CA THR A 179 21.14 15.84 -7.48
C THR A 179 20.29 16.41 -6.37
N LEU A 180 19.83 15.55 -5.47
CA LEU A 180 19.04 15.90 -4.30
C LEU A 180 19.74 15.40 -3.03
N ALA A 181 20.41 16.31 -2.34
CA ALA A 181 21.10 16.00 -1.09
C ALA A 181 20.13 15.60 0.02
N PRO A 182 20.59 14.88 1.06
CA PRO A 182 19.82 14.62 2.26
C PRO A 182 19.11 15.86 2.82
N GLY A 183 17.87 15.71 3.26
CA GLY A 183 17.02 16.78 3.81
C GLY A 183 16.38 17.70 2.76
N LYS A 184 16.78 17.63 1.49
CA LYS A 184 16.19 18.44 0.41
C LYS A 184 14.91 17.82 -0.13
N VAL A 185 14.10 18.66 -0.77
CA VAL A 185 12.79 18.29 -1.32
C VAL A 185 12.81 18.43 -2.84
N ALA A 186 12.44 17.34 -3.54
CA ALA A 186 12.17 17.35 -4.97
C ALA A 186 10.70 17.70 -5.23
N PRO A 187 10.36 18.45 -6.29
CA PRO A 187 8.98 18.64 -6.68
C PRO A 187 8.38 17.31 -7.19
N ILE A 188 7.10 17.06 -6.87
CA ILE A 188 6.34 15.97 -7.46
C ILE A 188 5.80 16.45 -8.80
N LYS A 189 6.37 15.94 -9.89
CA LYS A 189 5.99 16.25 -11.26
C LYS A 189 6.15 15.01 -12.13
N THR A 190 5.10 14.67 -12.87
CA THR A 190 5.11 13.52 -13.81
C THR A 190 6.30 13.54 -14.75
N GLY A 191 6.89 12.39 -14.97
CA GLY A 191 8.06 12.18 -15.84
C GLY A 191 9.42 12.45 -15.17
N ILE A 192 9.46 12.85 -13.90
CA ILE A 192 10.72 12.89 -13.14
C ILE A 192 11.07 11.47 -12.73
N THR A 193 12.30 11.04 -13.07
CA THR A 193 12.87 9.78 -12.61
C THR A 193 13.86 10.04 -11.47
N LEU A 194 13.71 9.30 -10.37
CA LEU A 194 14.58 9.38 -9.19
C LEU A 194 15.31 8.05 -9.00
N ASN A 195 16.61 8.13 -8.76
CA ASN A 195 17.38 7.03 -8.20
C ASN A 195 17.70 7.36 -6.74
N CYS A 196 17.09 6.61 -5.84
CA CYS A 196 17.11 6.86 -4.40
C CYS A 196 18.03 5.90 -3.62
N THR A 197 18.73 5.01 -4.31
CA THR A 197 19.65 4.02 -3.75
C THR A 197 21.06 4.17 -4.31
N SER A 198 21.97 3.32 -3.86
CA SER A 198 23.33 3.24 -4.43
C SER A 198 23.39 2.45 -5.75
N ASN A 199 22.32 1.66 -6.04
CA ASN A 199 22.23 0.91 -7.29
C ASN A 199 21.62 1.79 -8.40
N PRO A 200 22.31 2.02 -9.52
CA PRO A 200 21.81 2.89 -10.60
C PRO A 200 20.57 2.35 -11.32
N ASP A 201 20.27 1.07 -11.16
CA ASP A 201 19.11 0.41 -11.78
C ASP A 201 17.82 0.59 -10.97
N ASP A 202 17.93 0.97 -9.68
CA ASP A 202 16.80 1.22 -8.82
C ASP A 202 16.22 2.61 -9.10
N LYS A 203 15.26 2.66 -10.00
CA LYS A 203 14.64 3.92 -10.43
C LYS A 203 13.16 3.94 -10.07
N GLY A 204 12.72 5.10 -9.57
CA GLY A 204 11.31 5.42 -9.39
C GLY A 204 10.91 6.54 -10.35
N GLU A 205 9.88 6.33 -11.16
CA GLU A 205 9.32 7.33 -12.06
C GLU A 205 8.05 7.94 -11.45
N ILE A 206 7.96 9.26 -11.42
CA ILE A 206 6.74 9.97 -11.00
C ILE A 206 5.73 9.94 -12.15
N VAL A 207 4.60 9.29 -11.91
CA VAL A 207 3.50 9.08 -12.87
C VAL A 207 2.24 9.82 -12.47
#